data_fa93a58dfa2c33253f67af079a905d68
#
_entry.id   fa93a58dfa2c33253f67af079a905d68
#
_cell.length_a   1.000
_cell.length_b   1.000
_cell.length_c   1.000
_cell.angle_alpha   90.00
_cell.angle_beta   90.00
_cell.angle_gamma   90.00
#
_symmetry.space_group_name_H-M   'P 1'
#
loop_
_entity.id
_entity.type
_entity.pdbx_description
1 polymer ?
#
loop_
_entity_poly.entity_id
_entity_poly.type
_entity_poly.pdbx_seq_one_letter_code
_entity_poly.pdbx_strand_id
1 'polypeptide(L)'
;METRQFMLFCLQQEIEARRQQGMSDTEIMNAIFHKGALELEGKGLTANTEYINQIAGFIITPEGQVTIATDVTTTTYTTGNAQAQDFTFEITVGEVEAMNAAIKIVPTDETATFCWMVAPWDGQKTATEVMDDIVAQYGNFMNNGAMLYKGVQDYTGGPGSPYKYKLDAADTDYYVIAFGYAGGVTTAPVMETFRSLAAPDPESTTFQITASDISPYGFSAEVTPSETTTYYTVGFMPTEEFKTLDFD
;
A
#
# COMPACT_ATOMS: atom_id res chain seq x y z
N MET A 1 26.67 -18.29 8.95
CA MET A 1 27.32 -18.22 7.59
C MET A 1 28.51 -17.29 7.74
N GLU A 2 29.70 -17.68 7.30
CA GLU A 2 30.87 -16.78 7.35
C GLU A 2 30.65 -15.58 6.41
N THR A 3 31.17 -14.41 6.80
CA THR A 3 31.01 -13.14 6.04
C THR A 3 31.34 -13.28 4.56
N ARG A 4 32.40 -14.02 4.24
CA ARG A 4 32.84 -14.29 2.86
C ARG A 4 31.81 -15.10 2.07
N GLN A 5 31.22 -16.12 2.67
CA GLN A 5 30.18 -16.95 2.03
C GLN A 5 28.89 -16.17 1.83
N PHE A 6 28.53 -15.32 2.80
CA PHE A 6 27.36 -14.46 2.70
C PHE A 6 27.50 -13.45 1.55
N MET A 7 28.68 -12.80 1.42
CA MET A 7 28.95 -11.86 0.32
C MET A 7 28.87 -12.55 -1.06
N LEU A 8 29.44 -13.75 -1.20
CA LEU A 8 29.33 -14.52 -2.45
C LEU A 8 27.89 -14.90 -2.77
N PHE A 9 27.13 -15.32 -1.75
CA PHE A 9 25.72 -15.65 -1.92
C PHE A 9 24.90 -14.44 -2.42
N CYS A 10 25.02 -13.27 -1.76
CA CYS A 10 24.35 -12.05 -2.20
C CYS A 10 24.75 -11.64 -3.61
N LEU A 11 26.04 -11.74 -3.96
CA LEU A 11 26.54 -11.43 -5.30
C LEU A 11 25.94 -12.36 -6.37
N GLN A 12 25.86 -13.67 -6.08
CA GLN A 12 25.25 -14.63 -7.00
C GLN A 12 23.75 -14.35 -7.22
N GLN A 13 23.03 -13.99 -6.17
CA GLN A 13 21.61 -13.60 -6.27
C GLN A 13 21.43 -12.34 -7.15
N GLU A 14 22.29 -11.35 -6.96
CA GLU A 14 22.25 -10.11 -7.76
C GLU A 14 22.58 -10.36 -9.24
N ILE A 15 23.58 -11.17 -9.53
CA ILE A 15 23.93 -11.57 -10.89
C ILE A 15 22.75 -12.29 -11.56
N GLU A 16 22.14 -13.23 -10.87
CA GLU A 16 21.02 -14.00 -11.41
C GLU A 16 19.78 -13.13 -11.62
N ALA A 17 19.46 -12.23 -10.70
CA ALA A 17 18.35 -11.30 -10.84
C ALA A 17 18.51 -10.41 -12.08
N ARG A 18 19.71 -9.93 -12.36
CA ARG A 18 20.00 -9.12 -13.56
C ARG A 18 19.92 -9.93 -14.86
N ARG A 19 20.35 -11.20 -14.83
CA ARG A 19 20.17 -12.12 -15.97
C ARG A 19 18.70 -12.32 -16.29
N GLN A 20 17.85 -12.50 -15.28
CA GLN A 20 16.40 -12.63 -15.46
C GLN A 20 15.76 -11.35 -16.03
N GLN A 21 16.38 -10.19 -15.82
CA GLN A 21 15.99 -8.92 -16.44
C GLN A 21 16.50 -8.77 -17.89
N GLY A 22 17.22 -9.78 -18.41
CA GLY A 22 17.71 -9.79 -19.79
C GLY A 22 19.04 -9.10 -20.00
N MET A 23 19.79 -8.74 -18.94
CA MET A 23 21.12 -8.17 -19.07
C MET A 23 22.14 -9.22 -19.50
N SER A 24 23.03 -8.85 -20.40
CA SER A 24 24.18 -9.69 -20.77
C SER A 24 25.22 -9.76 -19.63
N ASP A 25 26.02 -10.82 -19.60
CA ASP A 25 27.07 -10.98 -18.59
C ASP A 25 28.04 -9.79 -18.57
N THR A 26 28.36 -9.19 -19.71
CA THR A 26 29.21 -8.00 -19.79
C THR A 26 28.57 -6.78 -19.13
N GLU A 27 27.29 -6.54 -19.36
CA GLU A 27 26.54 -5.46 -18.72
C GLU A 27 26.44 -5.68 -17.20
N ILE A 28 26.17 -6.92 -16.76
CA ILE A 28 26.13 -7.30 -15.35
C ILE A 28 27.47 -7.04 -14.69
N MET A 29 28.57 -7.48 -15.31
CA MET A 29 29.92 -7.28 -14.78
C MET A 29 30.28 -5.80 -14.63
N ASN A 30 29.95 -4.97 -15.62
CA ASN A 30 30.19 -3.52 -15.56
C ASN A 30 29.31 -2.80 -14.54
N ALA A 31 28.12 -3.33 -14.26
CA ALA A 31 27.18 -2.74 -13.29
C ALA A 31 27.53 -3.09 -11.82
N ILE A 32 28.13 -4.27 -11.59
CA ILE A 32 28.39 -4.77 -10.24
C ILE A 32 29.83 -4.50 -9.79
N PHE A 33 30.80 -4.66 -10.70
CA PHE A 33 32.23 -4.57 -10.34
C PHE A 33 32.84 -3.25 -10.79
N HIS A 34 33.57 -2.61 -9.89
CA HIS A 34 34.18 -1.31 -10.09
C HIS A 34 35.70 -1.41 -10.05
N LYS A 35 36.38 -0.51 -10.74
CA LYS A 35 37.84 -0.36 -10.73
C LYS A 35 38.22 1.08 -10.42
N GLY A 36 39.23 1.27 -9.58
CA GLY A 36 39.69 2.59 -9.16
C GLY A 36 38.87 3.17 -8.00
N ALA A 37 38.97 4.48 -7.79
CA ALA A 37 38.21 5.17 -6.77
C ALA A 37 36.71 5.25 -7.16
N LEU A 38 35.84 5.05 -6.17
CA LEU A 38 34.40 5.11 -6.33
C LEU A 38 33.79 5.94 -5.22
N GLU A 39 32.98 6.92 -5.59
CA GLU A 39 32.12 7.66 -4.67
C GLU A 39 30.70 7.11 -4.75
N LEU A 40 30.12 6.79 -3.61
CA LEU A 40 28.78 6.24 -3.50
C LEU A 40 27.92 7.11 -2.61
N GLU A 41 26.70 7.38 -3.04
CA GLU A 41 25.67 8.01 -2.24
C GLU A 41 24.57 6.97 -1.90
N GLY A 42 24.41 6.67 -0.63
CA GLY A 42 23.31 5.84 -0.13
C GLY A 42 22.03 6.65 0.02
N LYS A 43 20.93 6.22 -0.61
CA LYS A 43 19.59 6.83 -0.51
C LYS A 43 18.59 5.82 0.04
N GLY A 44 17.47 6.31 0.59
CA GLY A 44 16.41 5.44 1.13
C GLY A 44 16.82 4.72 2.42
N LEU A 45 17.79 5.27 3.16
CA LEU A 45 18.23 4.69 4.43
C LEU A 45 17.28 5.06 5.57
N THR A 46 17.16 4.18 6.57
CA THR A 46 16.43 4.43 7.81
C THR A 46 17.25 5.33 8.72
N ALA A 47 16.63 6.32 9.35
CA ALA A 47 17.26 7.18 10.33
C ALA A 47 17.67 6.37 11.58
N ASN A 48 18.69 6.86 12.29
CA ASN A 48 19.23 6.30 13.53
C ASN A 48 19.50 4.78 13.46
N THR A 49 20.00 4.32 12.31
CA THR A 49 20.23 2.90 12.03
C THR A 49 21.69 2.66 11.68
N GLU A 50 22.29 1.64 12.29
CA GLU A 50 23.66 1.21 11.96
C GLU A 50 23.64 0.41 10.67
N TYR A 51 24.46 0.80 9.71
CA TYR A 51 24.70 0.12 8.45
C TYR A 51 26.13 -0.40 8.38
N ILE A 52 26.30 -1.51 7.69
CA ILE A 52 27.59 -2.14 7.46
C ILE A 52 27.90 -2.13 5.96
N ASN A 53 29.07 -1.63 5.60
CA ASN A 53 29.64 -1.78 4.27
C ASN A 53 30.69 -2.88 4.28
N GLN A 54 30.64 -3.75 3.28
CA GLN A 54 31.59 -4.82 3.06
C GLN A 54 32.17 -4.72 1.67
N ILE A 55 33.50 -4.71 1.58
CA ILE A 55 34.22 -4.56 0.33
C ILE A 55 35.24 -5.67 0.23
N ALA A 56 35.32 -6.31 -0.95
CA ALA A 56 36.34 -7.30 -1.25
C ALA A 56 36.79 -7.16 -2.73
N GLY A 57 38.04 -7.54 -3.00
CA GLY A 57 38.52 -7.70 -4.36
C GLY A 57 38.10 -9.05 -4.93
N PHE A 58 37.79 -9.07 -6.22
CA PHE A 58 37.34 -10.27 -6.92
C PHE A 58 38.26 -10.60 -8.11
N ILE A 59 38.44 -11.91 -8.34
CA ILE A 59 38.96 -12.45 -9.60
C ILE A 59 37.78 -13.00 -10.39
N ILE A 60 37.72 -12.62 -11.66
CA ILE A 60 36.69 -13.08 -12.59
C ILE A 60 37.43 -13.89 -13.65
N THR A 61 37.09 -15.18 -13.77
CA THR A 61 37.71 -16.06 -14.78
C THR A 61 37.15 -15.79 -16.16
N PRO A 62 37.84 -16.21 -17.26
CA PRO A 62 37.32 -16.09 -18.60
C PRO A 62 35.95 -16.78 -18.81
N GLU A 63 35.64 -17.79 -18.02
CA GLU A 63 34.39 -18.54 -18.00
C GLU A 63 33.28 -17.84 -17.20
N GLY A 64 33.55 -16.64 -16.63
CA GLY A 64 32.60 -15.86 -15.87
C GLY A 64 32.42 -16.31 -14.40
N GLN A 65 33.30 -17.15 -13.87
CA GLN A 65 33.28 -17.51 -12.46
C GLN A 65 33.87 -16.38 -11.61
N VAL A 66 33.21 -16.07 -10.50
CA VAL A 66 33.60 -15.01 -9.58
C VAL A 66 34.13 -15.61 -8.29
N THR A 67 35.32 -15.20 -7.86
CA THR A 67 35.95 -15.63 -6.61
C THR A 67 36.46 -14.42 -5.84
N ILE A 68 36.26 -14.40 -4.51
CA ILE A 68 36.83 -13.37 -3.62
C ILE A 68 38.35 -13.60 -3.53
N ALA A 69 39.12 -12.58 -3.92
CA ALA A 69 40.57 -12.62 -3.99
C ALA A 69 41.27 -11.97 -2.79
N THR A 70 40.59 -11.10 -2.05
CA THR A 70 41.14 -10.41 -0.87
C THR A 70 40.38 -10.77 0.38
N ASP A 71 40.87 -10.31 1.54
CA ASP A 71 40.06 -10.26 2.74
C ASP A 71 38.89 -9.30 2.56
N VAL A 72 37.79 -9.56 3.29
CA VAL A 72 36.63 -8.67 3.32
C VAL A 72 36.91 -7.53 4.28
N THR A 73 36.98 -6.31 3.75
CA THR A 73 37.05 -5.10 4.56
C THR A 73 35.64 -4.66 4.96
N THR A 74 35.45 -4.41 6.24
CA THR A 74 34.16 -4.03 6.80
C THR A 74 34.25 -2.65 7.46
N THR A 75 33.25 -1.80 7.19
CA THR A 75 33.10 -0.50 7.85
C THR A 75 31.65 -0.31 8.27
N THR A 76 31.41 0.19 9.48
CA THR A 76 30.08 0.53 9.97
C THR A 76 29.91 2.03 10.07
N TYR A 77 28.70 2.52 9.90
CA TYR A 77 28.28 3.89 10.15
C TYR A 77 26.82 3.91 10.58
N THR A 78 26.45 4.92 11.37
CA THR A 78 25.07 5.12 11.82
C THR A 78 24.50 6.36 11.13
N THR A 79 23.32 6.23 10.54
CA THR A 79 22.60 7.37 9.98
C THR A 79 22.15 8.33 11.08
N GLY A 80 22.04 9.62 10.76
CA GLY A 80 21.51 10.62 11.70
C GLY A 80 20.05 10.39 12.04
N ASN A 81 19.54 11.11 13.02
CA ASN A 81 18.11 11.12 13.35
C ASN A 81 17.29 11.77 12.22
N ALA A 82 16.04 11.31 12.05
CA ALA A 82 15.08 12.04 11.23
C ALA A 82 14.89 13.47 11.77
N GLN A 83 14.84 14.44 10.87
CA GLN A 83 14.64 15.83 11.25
C GLN A 83 13.16 16.08 11.54
N ALA A 84 12.84 16.53 12.75
CA ALA A 84 11.48 16.94 13.08
C ALA A 84 11.01 18.07 12.14
N GLN A 85 9.77 17.95 11.68
CA GLN A 85 9.11 18.93 10.81
C GLN A 85 7.88 19.50 11.53
N ASP A 86 7.59 20.77 11.28
CA ASP A 86 6.47 21.47 11.89
C ASP A 86 5.28 21.52 10.93
N PHE A 87 4.63 20.38 10.75
CA PHE A 87 3.34 20.26 10.05
C PHE A 87 2.48 19.19 10.69
N THR A 88 1.20 19.26 10.42
CA THR A 88 0.19 18.32 10.97
C THR A 88 -0.85 18.00 9.90
N PHE A 89 -1.90 17.25 10.28
CA PHE A 89 -2.93 16.78 9.37
C PHE A 89 -4.31 17.14 9.90
N GLU A 90 -5.23 17.46 8.99
CA GLU A 90 -6.65 17.37 9.22
C GLU A 90 -7.15 16.08 8.56
N ILE A 91 -7.68 15.16 9.37
CA ILE A 91 -8.29 13.92 8.89
C ILE A 91 -9.80 14.06 9.06
N THR A 92 -10.54 13.89 7.97
CA THR A 92 -12.00 13.91 7.97
C THR A 92 -12.51 12.54 7.53
N VAL A 93 -13.34 11.90 8.35
CA VAL A 93 -14.15 10.75 7.98
C VAL A 93 -15.59 11.23 7.81
N GLY A 94 -16.09 11.16 6.58
CA GLY A 94 -17.44 11.59 6.21
C GLY A 94 -18.43 10.44 6.21
N GLU A 95 -19.18 10.28 5.12
CA GLU A 95 -20.15 9.20 4.98
C GLU A 95 -19.47 7.82 5.04
N VAL A 96 -19.94 6.98 5.96
CA VAL A 96 -19.46 5.62 6.18
C VAL A 96 -20.54 4.64 5.74
N GLU A 97 -20.12 3.62 4.99
CA GLU A 97 -20.95 2.50 4.53
C GLU A 97 -20.42 1.18 5.11
N ALA A 98 -21.02 0.06 4.72
CA ALA A 98 -20.57 -1.25 5.19
C ALA A 98 -19.13 -1.58 4.71
N MET A 99 -18.81 -1.25 3.45
CA MET A 99 -17.55 -1.62 2.81
C MET A 99 -16.79 -0.43 2.23
N ASN A 100 -17.24 0.80 2.50
CA ASN A 100 -16.60 2.02 2.02
C ASN A 100 -16.71 3.14 3.06
N ALA A 101 -15.79 4.08 3.03
CA ALA A 101 -15.86 5.31 3.81
C ALA A 101 -15.35 6.50 3.00
N ALA A 102 -15.99 7.65 3.17
CA ALA A 102 -15.48 8.91 2.65
C ALA A 102 -14.36 9.40 3.58
N ILE A 103 -13.11 9.42 3.07
CA ILE A 103 -11.93 9.80 3.84
C ILE A 103 -11.19 10.92 3.13
N LYS A 104 -10.80 11.94 3.88
CA LYS A 104 -9.96 13.02 3.38
C LYS A 104 -8.85 13.33 4.37
N ILE A 105 -7.62 13.47 3.88
CA ILE A 105 -6.44 13.81 4.66
C ILE A 105 -5.80 15.04 4.03
N VAL A 106 -5.69 16.12 4.80
CA VAL A 106 -5.13 17.40 4.37
C VAL A 106 -3.91 17.70 5.24
N PRO A 107 -2.68 17.59 4.70
CA PRO A 107 -1.49 18.06 5.40
C PRO A 107 -1.46 19.59 5.43
N THR A 108 -0.99 20.20 6.52
CA THR A 108 -0.81 21.66 6.59
C THR A 108 0.38 22.15 5.74
N ASP A 109 1.28 21.25 5.32
CA ASP A 109 2.30 21.47 4.30
C ASP A 109 2.12 20.41 3.18
N GLU A 110 1.57 20.82 2.05
CA GLU A 110 1.32 19.95 0.90
C GLU A 110 2.60 19.44 0.21
N THR A 111 3.76 20.05 0.49
CA THR A 111 5.07 19.65 -0.08
C THR A 111 5.76 18.58 0.75
N ALA A 112 5.39 18.46 2.02
CA ALA A 112 5.94 17.49 2.94
C ALA A 112 5.56 16.06 2.56
N THR A 113 6.46 15.13 2.88
CA THR A 113 6.24 13.70 2.64
C THR A 113 5.68 13.05 3.90
N PHE A 114 4.65 12.24 3.75
CA PHE A 114 3.98 11.57 4.86
C PHE A 114 3.49 10.17 4.49
N CYS A 115 3.28 9.35 5.51
CA CYS A 115 2.57 8.08 5.42
C CYS A 115 1.15 8.24 5.96
N TRP A 116 0.19 7.56 5.37
CA TRP A 116 -1.14 7.37 5.94
C TRP A 116 -1.65 5.96 5.71
N MET A 117 -2.56 5.51 6.57
CA MET A 117 -3.11 4.16 6.51
C MET A 117 -4.52 4.14 7.10
N VAL A 118 -5.35 3.23 6.58
CA VAL A 118 -6.62 2.81 7.18
C VAL A 118 -6.50 1.32 7.46
N ALA A 119 -6.84 0.92 8.67
CA ALA A 119 -6.88 -0.51 9.02
C ALA A 119 -7.87 -0.78 10.16
N PRO A 120 -8.29 -2.04 10.36
CA PRO A 120 -9.08 -2.44 11.52
C PRO A 120 -8.38 -2.08 12.83
N TRP A 121 -9.19 -1.64 13.81
CA TRP A 121 -8.72 -1.19 15.11
C TRP A 121 -9.35 -1.98 16.26
N ASP A 122 -8.53 -2.42 17.18
CA ASP A 122 -8.95 -3.20 18.35
C ASP A 122 -9.34 -2.34 19.58
N GLY A 123 -9.20 -1.02 19.45
CA GLY A 123 -9.52 -0.08 20.53
C GLY A 123 -8.45 0.01 21.64
N GLN A 124 -7.30 -0.65 21.49
CA GLN A 124 -6.33 -0.76 22.58
C GLN A 124 -5.14 0.19 22.43
N LYS A 125 -4.70 0.48 21.20
CA LYS A 125 -3.47 1.21 20.93
C LYS A 125 -3.70 2.70 20.77
N THR A 126 -2.79 3.50 21.31
CA THR A 126 -2.69 4.93 21.03
C THR A 126 -2.20 5.19 19.61
N ALA A 127 -2.40 6.42 19.11
CA ALA A 127 -1.91 6.82 17.79
C ALA A 127 -0.38 6.61 17.64
N THR A 128 0.38 6.86 18.71
CA THR A 128 1.85 6.65 18.70
C THR A 128 2.19 5.17 18.58
N GLU A 129 1.53 4.30 19.33
CA GLU A 129 1.77 2.85 19.25
C GLU A 129 1.38 2.27 17.90
N VAL A 130 0.28 2.75 17.29
CA VAL A 130 -0.11 2.37 15.92
C VAL A 130 0.94 2.83 14.91
N MET A 131 1.42 4.07 15.02
CA MET A 131 2.49 4.59 14.16
C MET A 131 3.76 3.75 14.29
N ASP A 132 4.18 3.42 15.52
CA ASP A 132 5.39 2.64 15.78
C ASP A 132 5.29 1.24 15.15
N ASP A 133 4.13 0.59 15.22
CA ASP A 133 3.88 -0.70 14.55
C ASP A 133 3.96 -0.58 13.03
N ILE A 134 3.36 0.47 12.45
CA ILE A 134 3.43 0.73 11.01
C ILE A 134 4.89 0.92 10.57
N VAL A 135 5.66 1.69 11.31
CA VAL A 135 7.08 1.93 11.01
C VAL A 135 7.88 0.64 11.15
N ALA A 136 7.65 -0.15 12.19
CA ALA A 136 8.32 -1.43 12.40
C ALA A 136 8.03 -2.43 11.26
N GLN A 137 6.79 -2.46 10.76
CA GLN A 137 6.37 -3.37 9.70
C GLN A 137 6.74 -2.89 8.30
N TYR A 138 6.57 -1.60 8.01
CA TYR A 138 6.63 -1.04 6.66
C TYR A 138 7.77 -0.03 6.44
N GLY A 139 8.62 0.24 7.42
CA GLY A 139 9.69 1.23 7.34
C GLY A 139 10.60 1.05 6.13
N ASN A 140 10.95 -0.20 5.77
CA ASN A 140 11.76 -0.49 4.59
C ASN A 140 11.04 -0.12 3.28
N PHE A 141 9.72 -0.29 3.19
CA PHE A 141 8.93 0.14 2.03
C PHE A 141 8.86 1.67 1.94
N MET A 142 8.63 2.34 3.07
CA MET A 142 8.62 3.81 3.14
C MET A 142 9.97 4.41 2.75
N ASN A 143 11.08 3.83 3.17
CA ASN A 143 12.42 4.27 2.79
C ASN A 143 12.69 4.16 1.28
N ASN A 144 12.04 3.22 0.61
CA ASN A 144 12.09 3.06 -0.85
C ASN A 144 11.03 3.91 -1.58
N GLY A 145 10.32 4.78 -0.88
CA GLY A 145 9.30 5.67 -1.42
C GLY A 145 7.91 5.06 -1.59
N ALA A 146 7.72 3.78 -1.29
CA ALA A 146 6.39 3.17 -1.25
C ALA A 146 5.63 3.65 0.00
N MET A 147 4.30 3.76 -0.09
CA MET A 147 3.43 4.24 0.98
C MET A 147 3.73 5.67 1.45
N LEU A 148 4.47 6.46 0.67
CA LEU A 148 4.73 7.87 0.92
C LEU A 148 3.94 8.74 -0.05
N TYR A 149 3.29 9.75 0.51
CA TYR A 149 2.36 10.63 -0.18
C TYR A 149 2.75 12.09 0.03
N LYS A 150 2.22 12.96 -0.84
CA LYS A 150 2.28 14.43 -0.75
C LYS A 150 0.92 15.01 -1.11
N GLY A 151 0.65 16.20 -0.61
CA GLY A 151 -0.60 16.91 -0.89
C GLY A 151 -1.83 16.21 -0.33
N VAL A 152 -2.98 16.72 -0.70
CA VAL A 152 -4.28 16.22 -0.20
C VAL A 152 -4.55 14.81 -0.72
N GLN A 153 -4.96 13.92 0.17
CA GLN A 153 -5.49 12.60 -0.16
C GLN A 153 -7.00 12.65 -0.01
N ASP A 154 -7.74 12.47 -1.10
CA ASP A 154 -9.19 12.66 -1.15
C ASP A 154 -9.88 11.40 -1.70
N TYR A 155 -10.64 10.74 -0.85
CA TYR A 155 -11.45 9.55 -1.14
C TYR A 155 -12.90 9.78 -0.70
N THR A 156 -13.46 10.95 -1.04
CA THR A 156 -14.80 11.34 -0.56
C THR A 156 -15.95 10.89 -1.46
N GLY A 157 -15.68 10.39 -2.66
CA GLY A 157 -16.73 10.03 -3.63
C GLY A 157 -17.38 11.24 -4.31
N GLY A 158 -16.81 12.44 -4.15
CA GLY A 158 -17.32 13.69 -4.69
C GLY A 158 -16.69 14.15 -6.00
N PRO A 159 -17.02 15.35 -6.48
CA PRO A 159 -16.39 15.94 -7.65
C PRO A 159 -14.86 16.04 -7.48
N GLY A 160 -14.11 15.45 -8.40
CA GLY A 160 -12.65 15.40 -8.35
C GLY A 160 -12.05 14.17 -7.62
N SER A 161 -12.86 13.45 -6.87
CA SER A 161 -12.48 12.18 -6.23
C SER A 161 -13.68 11.22 -6.26
N PRO A 162 -13.92 10.51 -7.36
CA PRO A 162 -15.16 9.74 -7.56
C PRO A 162 -15.25 8.45 -6.73
N TYR A 163 -14.20 8.09 -6.02
CA TYR A 163 -14.13 6.83 -5.26
C TYR A 163 -14.04 7.10 -3.75
N LYS A 164 -14.87 6.39 -2.97
CA LYS A 164 -14.67 6.26 -1.52
C LYS A 164 -13.58 5.24 -1.23
N TYR A 165 -12.97 5.34 -0.04
CA TYR A 165 -11.99 4.35 0.42
C TYR A 165 -12.69 3.01 0.67
N LYS A 166 -12.14 1.93 0.11
CA LYS A 166 -12.67 0.58 0.27
C LYS A 166 -12.19 -0.01 1.59
N LEU A 167 -13.13 -0.53 2.39
CA LEU A 167 -12.88 -1.21 3.65
C LEU A 167 -12.81 -2.74 3.45
N ASP A 168 -12.13 -3.42 4.37
CA ASP A 168 -11.94 -4.87 4.30
C ASP A 168 -13.11 -5.66 4.89
N ALA A 169 -13.85 -5.07 5.86
CA ALA A 169 -14.97 -5.71 6.54
C ALA A 169 -16.05 -4.72 6.95
N ALA A 170 -17.28 -5.21 6.99
CA ALA A 170 -18.43 -4.52 7.58
C ALA A 170 -18.45 -4.68 9.12
N ASP A 171 -19.22 -3.84 9.79
CA ASP A 171 -19.45 -3.86 11.26
C ASP A 171 -18.14 -3.92 12.07
N THR A 172 -17.12 -3.20 11.61
CA THR A 172 -15.76 -3.27 12.13
C THR A 172 -15.28 -1.87 12.49
N ASP A 173 -14.58 -1.75 13.62
CA ASP A 173 -13.91 -0.53 14.00
C ASP A 173 -12.62 -0.36 13.20
N TYR A 174 -12.36 0.86 12.74
CA TYR A 174 -11.21 1.26 11.93
C TYR A 174 -10.52 2.48 12.52
N TYR A 175 -9.24 2.61 12.21
CA TYR A 175 -8.53 3.89 12.33
C TYR A 175 -8.11 4.42 10.96
N VAL A 176 -8.00 5.73 10.87
CA VAL A 176 -7.24 6.46 9.84
C VAL A 176 -6.11 7.18 10.56
N ILE A 177 -4.88 6.95 10.15
CA ILE A 177 -3.69 7.59 10.74
C ILE A 177 -2.86 8.26 9.67
N ALA A 178 -2.25 9.41 10.00
CA ALA A 178 -1.27 10.09 9.15
C ALA A 178 -0.12 10.63 10.02
N PHE A 179 1.11 10.53 9.51
CA PHE A 179 2.31 11.06 10.15
C PHE A 179 3.39 11.38 9.11
N GLY A 180 4.18 12.41 9.37
CA GLY A 180 5.31 12.79 8.52
C GLY A 180 6.41 11.75 8.54
N TYR A 181 7.01 11.47 7.36
CA TYR A 181 8.08 10.49 7.23
C TYR A 181 9.11 10.90 6.17
N ALA A 182 10.40 10.90 6.57
CA ALA A 182 11.54 11.14 5.70
C ALA A 182 12.75 10.35 6.20
N GLY A 183 12.82 9.05 5.87
CA GLY A 183 13.82 8.12 6.41
C GLY A 183 13.61 7.76 7.88
N GLY A 184 12.60 8.32 8.51
CA GLY A 184 12.13 8.14 9.87
C GLY A 184 10.96 9.08 10.13
N VAL A 185 10.31 8.94 11.28
CA VAL A 185 9.17 9.77 11.68
C VAL A 185 9.62 11.22 11.87
N THR A 186 8.88 12.18 11.28
CA THR A 186 9.19 13.62 11.33
C THR A 186 8.14 14.45 12.07
N THR A 187 6.91 13.93 12.25
CA THR A 187 5.85 14.60 13.03
C THR A 187 5.17 13.64 14.00
N ALA A 188 4.47 14.17 14.99
CA ALA A 188 3.51 13.38 15.76
C ALA A 188 2.42 12.83 14.83
N PRO A 189 1.84 11.63 15.13
CA PRO A 189 0.73 11.08 14.38
C PRO A 189 -0.57 11.81 14.70
N VAL A 190 -1.44 11.93 13.69
CA VAL A 190 -2.85 12.26 13.84
C VAL A 190 -3.67 11.04 13.48
N MET A 191 -4.63 10.67 14.32
CA MET A 191 -5.45 9.48 14.13
C MET A 191 -6.93 9.79 14.44
N GLU A 192 -7.80 9.36 13.54
CA GLU A 192 -9.25 9.35 13.70
C GLU A 192 -9.75 7.91 13.66
N THR A 193 -10.86 7.64 14.37
CA THR A 193 -11.45 6.31 14.41
C THR A 193 -12.91 6.36 13.97
N PHE A 194 -13.37 5.29 13.35
CA PHE A 194 -14.75 5.15 12.91
C PHE A 194 -15.16 3.68 12.88
N ARG A 195 -16.47 3.42 12.79
CA ARG A 195 -16.99 2.06 12.63
C ARG A 195 -17.72 1.95 11.30
N SER A 196 -17.40 0.93 10.50
CA SER A 196 -18.17 0.61 9.30
C SER A 196 -19.57 0.12 9.68
N LEU A 197 -20.55 0.39 8.80
CA LEU A 197 -21.90 -0.10 9.02
C LEU A 197 -21.96 -1.63 8.89
N ALA A 198 -22.96 -2.22 9.51
CA ALA A 198 -23.26 -3.64 9.25
C ALA A 198 -23.58 -3.84 7.76
N ALA A 199 -23.17 -4.97 7.21
CA ALA A 199 -23.62 -5.35 5.88
C ALA A 199 -25.15 -5.50 5.88
N PRO A 200 -25.84 -5.05 4.83
CA PRO A 200 -27.27 -5.30 4.71
C PRO A 200 -27.50 -6.82 4.71
N ASP A 201 -28.56 -7.24 5.39
CA ASP A 201 -29.00 -8.63 5.33
C ASP A 201 -29.74 -8.85 3.99
N PRO A 202 -29.15 -9.58 3.02
CA PRO A 202 -29.79 -9.78 1.74
C PRO A 202 -31.15 -10.50 1.85
N GLU A 203 -31.34 -11.33 2.90
CA GLU A 203 -32.59 -12.08 3.12
C GLU A 203 -33.73 -11.14 3.58
N SER A 204 -33.41 -9.99 4.19
CA SER A 204 -34.39 -8.99 4.60
C SER A 204 -34.74 -7.99 3.51
N THR A 205 -33.96 -7.93 2.41
CA THR A 205 -34.19 -6.96 1.34
C THR A 205 -35.40 -7.33 0.50
N THR A 206 -36.35 -6.44 0.41
CA THR A 206 -37.54 -6.59 -0.46
C THR A 206 -37.44 -5.62 -1.63
N PHE A 207 -38.07 -5.98 -2.75
CA PHE A 207 -38.09 -5.16 -3.96
C PHE A 207 -39.50 -4.81 -4.37
N GLN A 208 -39.74 -3.54 -4.64
CA GLN A 208 -40.94 -3.07 -5.31
C GLN A 208 -40.60 -2.86 -6.78
N ILE A 209 -41.38 -3.46 -7.67
CA ILE A 209 -41.22 -3.30 -9.12
C ILE A 209 -42.50 -2.68 -9.68
N THR A 210 -42.36 -1.55 -10.35
CA THR A 210 -43.48 -0.87 -11.04
C THR A 210 -43.20 -0.80 -12.51
N ALA A 211 -44.06 -1.44 -13.33
CA ALA A 211 -43.96 -1.35 -14.78
C ALA A 211 -44.84 -0.22 -15.32
N SER A 212 -44.31 0.52 -16.29
CA SER A 212 -45.01 1.61 -17.02
C SER A 212 -44.68 1.54 -18.51
N ASP A 213 -45.34 2.40 -19.32
CA ASP A 213 -45.10 2.53 -20.75
C ASP A 213 -45.15 1.21 -21.51
N ILE A 214 -46.06 0.34 -21.11
CA ILE A 214 -46.20 -0.99 -21.73
C ILE A 214 -46.70 -0.87 -23.17
N SER A 215 -45.92 -1.45 -24.09
CA SER A 215 -46.15 -1.43 -25.52
C SER A 215 -46.01 -2.81 -26.12
N PRO A 216 -46.37 -3.10 -27.38
CA PRO A 216 -46.15 -4.39 -28.01
C PRO A 216 -44.67 -4.82 -28.08
N TYR A 217 -43.74 -3.91 -27.90
CA TYR A 217 -42.31 -4.15 -28.09
C TYR A 217 -41.45 -3.83 -26.87
N GLY A 218 -42.05 -3.35 -25.77
CA GLY A 218 -41.28 -2.98 -24.59
C GLY A 218 -42.09 -2.41 -23.44
N PHE A 219 -41.44 -2.18 -22.36
CA PHE A 219 -41.98 -1.51 -21.16
C PHE A 219 -40.85 -0.77 -20.44
N SER A 220 -41.21 0.16 -19.58
CA SER A 220 -40.32 0.74 -18.57
C SER A 220 -40.57 0.07 -17.24
N ALA A 221 -39.55 -0.17 -16.45
CA ALA A 221 -39.69 -0.69 -15.08
C ALA A 221 -38.83 0.14 -14.11
N GLU A 222 -39.44 0.49 -13.01
CA GLU A 222 -38.75 1.07 -11.85
C GLU A 222 -38.63 0.00 -10.79
N VAL A 223 -37.41 -0.21 -10.27
CA VAL A 223 -37.09 -1.17 -9.20
C VAL A 223 -36.63 -0.38 -8.00
N THR A 224 -37.37 -0.51 -6.90
CA THR A 224 -37.04 0.16 -5.63
C THR A 224 -36.76 -0.92 -4.57
N PRO A 225 -35.50 -1.11 -4.18
CA PRO A 225 -35.15 -1.99 -3.05
C PRO A 225 -35.53 -1.33 -1.72
N SER A 226 -35.86 -2.11 -0.69
CA SER A 226 -36.02 -1.61 0.70
C SER A 226 -34.73 -1.12 1.32
N GLU A 227 -33.58 -1.63 0.83
CA GLU A 227 -32.24 -1.28 1.26
C GLU A 227 -31.39 -0.86 0.04
N THR A 228 -30.82 0.36 0.07
CA THR A 228 -30.07 0.92 -1.06
C THR A 228 -28.64 0.40 -1.17
N THR A 229 -28.15 -0.33 -0.19
CA THR A 229 -26.79 -0.87 -0.11
C THR A 229 -26.67 -2.33 -0.57
N THR A 230 -27.82 -3.01 -0.79
CA THR A 230 -27.84 -4.38 -1.30
C THR A 230 -27.62 -4.40 -2.81
N TYR A 231 -26.65 -5.18 -3.28
CA TYR A 231 -26.44 -5.44 -4.71
C TYR A 231 -27.50 -6.40 -5.23
N TYR A 232 -28.09 -6.10 -6.37
CA TYR A 232 -29.08 -6.96 -7.01
C TYR A 232 -28.92 -6.92 -8.53
N THR A 233 -29.50 -7.90 -9.18
CA THR A 233 -29.62 -7.96 -10.64
C THR A 233 -31.09 -8.02 -11.03
N VAL A 234 -31.42 -7.54 -12.20
CA VAL A 234 -32.77 -7.59 -12.76
C VAL A 234 -32.73 -8.38 -14.07
N GLY A 235 -33.61 -9.35 -14.18
CA GLY A 235 -33.82 -10.09 -15.40
C GLY A 235 -35.30 -10.08 -15.75
N PHE A 236 -35.61 -10.22 -17.02
CA PHE A 236 -37.00 -10.46 -17.52
C PHE A 236 -36.98 -11.47 -18.63
N MET A 237 -38.01 -12.31 -18.65
CA MET A 237 -38.21 -13.32 -19.66
C MET A 237 -39.70 -13.59 -19.84
N PRO A 238 -40.15 -14.29 -20.93
CA PRO A 238 -41.51 -14.69 -21.09
C PRO A 238 -41.97 -15.61 -19.95
N THR A 239 -43.19 -15.40 -19.44
CA THR A 239 -43.74 -16.15 -18.31
C THR A 239 -43.80 -17.65 -18.59
N GLU A 240 -44.08 -18.05 -19.83
CA GLU A 240 -44.14 -19.48 -20.21
C GLU A 240 -42.76 -20.13 -20.21
N GLU A 241 -41.70 -19.37 -20.53
CA GLU A 241 -40.31 -19.82 -20.42
C GLU A 241 -39.90 -19.95 -18.94
N PHE A 242 -40.24 -18.98 -18.10
CA PHE A 242 -39.97 -18.98 -16.66
C PHE A 242 -40.56 -20.21 -15.95
N LYS A 243 -41.79 -20.65 -16.34
CA LYS A 243 -42.45 -21.82 -15.78
C LYS A 243 -41.74 -23.14 -16.11
N THR A 244 -40.87 -23.17 -17.10
CA THR A 244 -40.11 -24.36 -17.50
C THR A 244 -38.78 -24.50 -16.79
N LEU A 245 -38.34 -23.44 -16.04
CA LEU A 245 -37.10 -23.46 -15.28
C LEU A 245 -37.31 -24.26 -13.99
N ASP A 246 -36.40 -25.20 -13.73
CA ASP A 246 -36.30 -25.95 -12.48
C ASP A 246 -35.37 -25.15 -11.55
N PHE A 247 -35.84 -24.81 -10.37
CA PHE A 247 -35.10 -24.02 -9.37
C PHE A 247 -34.72 -24.85 -8.15
N ASP A 248 -34.56 -26.17 -8.28
CA ASP A 248 -34.11 -27.06 -7.18
C ASP A 248 -32.64 -26.90 -6.82
#